data_687a3c0cacd3144d5509f60f0320a2e2
#
_entry.id   687a3c0cacd3144d5509f60f0320a2e2
#
_cell.length_a   1.000
_cell.length_b   1.000
_cell.length_c   1.000
_cell.angle_alpha   90.00
_cell.angle_beta   90.00
_cell.angle_gamma   90.00
#
_symmetry.space_group_name_H-M   'P 1'
#
loop_
_entity.id
_entity.type
_entity.pdbx_description
1 polymer ?
#
loop_
_entity_poly.entity_id
_entity_poly.type
_entity_poly.pdbx_seq_one_letter_code
_entity_poly.pdbx_strand_id
1 'polypeptide(L)'
;PLVEALDDAGGDAAANAILTTDLVDKQVALELELEGRRVRIGGMAKGSGMIHPDMATMLGFFSCDAGVDAAVWQGMVQRAVQRSFNAITVDGDTSTNDTVLAFAAGPPLPKEHHAVLEQGLTQAMQHLAKAIARDGEGATCLIAVQVEGAVDEASALQVARTVCGSSLVKTAVHGRDPNWGRIVAAAGRSGVSFDPDSVALWIGAHQLMAAGQPLAFDRDAASDV
;
A
#
# COMPACT_ATOMS: atom_id res chain seq x y z
N PRO A 1 -21.79 26.96 -10.87
CA PRO A 1 -20.41 26.99 -11.35
C PRO A 1 -19.76 25.59 -11.32
N LEU A 2 -19.54 24.94 -10.11
CA LEU A 2 -18.88 23.64 -10.06
C LEU A 2 -19.73 22.51 -10.66
N VAL A 3 -21.03 22.48 -10.37
CA VAL A 3 -21.96 21.48 -10.92
C VAL A 3 -22.10 21.61 -12.45
N GLU A 4 -22.04 22.83 -12.97
CA GLU A 4 -22.07 23.09 -14.42
C GLU A 4 -20.80 22.70 -15.14
N ALA A 5 -19.70 22.51 -14.39
CA ALA A 5 -18.38 22.08 -14.89
C ALA A 5 -18.16 20.56 -14.77
N LEU A 6 -19.16 19.80 -14.28
CA LEU A 6 -19.07 18.33 -14.24
C LEU A 6 -19.05 17.78 -15.67
N ASP A 7 -18.07 16.94 -15.95
CA ASP A 7 -17.85 16.32 -17.25
C ASP A 7 -17.44 14.85 -17.04
N ASP A 8 -18.07 13.94 -17.77
CA ASP A 8 -17.75 12.50 -17.71
C ASP A 8 -16.33 12.18 -18.21
N ALA A 9 -15.73 13.06 -19.01
CA ALA A 9 -14.36 12.96 -19.49
C ALA A 9 -13.33 13.67 -18.60
N GLY A 10 -13.76 14.30 -17.49
CA GLY A 10 -12.92 15.15 -16.63
C GLY A 10 -11.97 14.39 -15.69
N GLY A 11 -11.97 13.04 -15.67
CA GLY A 11 -11.20 12.24 -14.73
C GLY A 11 -9.69 12.51 -14.76
N ASP A 12 -9.09 12.51 -15.95
CA ASP A 12 -7.65 12.76 -16.12
C ASP A 12 -7.25 14.18 -15.69
N ALA A 13 -8.09 15.16 -16.02
CA ALA A 13 -7.88 16.56 -15.61
C ALA A 13 -7.94 16.69 -14.08
N ALA A 14 -8.88 16.02 -13.43
CA ALA A 14 -9.00 16.01 -11.97
C ALA A 14 -7.81 15.31 -11.30
N ALA A 15 -7.38 14.16 -11.81
CA ALA A 15 -6.22 13.43 -11.29
C ALA A 15 -4.93 14.26 -11.38
N ASN A 16 -4.74 14.98 -12.47
CA ASN A 16 -3.60 15.87 -12.64
C ASN A 16 -3.72 17.14 -11.74
N ALA A 17 -4.92 17.66 -11.54
CA ALA A 17 -5.11 18.89 -10.76
C ALA A 17 -4.84 18.74 -9.26
N ILE A 18 -4.88 17.52 -8.71
CA ILE A 18 -4.59 17.26 -7.30
C ILE A 18 -3.10 17.06 -7.00
N LEU A 19 -2.26 16.93 -8.01
CA LEU A 19 -0.81 16.69 -7.84
C LEU A 19 -0.12 17.90 -7.19
N THR A 20 0.92 17.62 -6.41
CA THR A 20 1.81 18.64 -5.81
C THR A 20 3.25 18.39 -6.22
N THR A 21 3.97 17.54 -5.51
CA THR A 21 5.33 17.12 -5.82
C THR A 21 5.39 15.80 -6.58
N ASP A 22 4.24 15.21 -6.84
CA ASP A 22 4.09 13.98 -7.62
C ASP A 22 4.66 14.15 -9.04
N LEU A 23 5.36 13.15 -9.54
CA LEU A 23 5.91 13.14 -10.89
C LEU A 23 4.92 12.59 -11.93
N VAL A 24 3.98 11.77 -11.47
CA VAL A 24 2.97 11.13 -12.31
C VAL A 24 1.61 11.14 -11.62
N ASP A 25 0.54 11.20 -12.41
CA ASP A 25 -0.81 10.97 -11.93
C ASP A 25 -1.01 9.49 -11.57
N LYS A 26 -1.89 9.24 -10.63
CA LYS A 26 -2.16 7.91 -10.10
C LYS A 26 -3.64 7.62 -10.14
N GLN A 27 -4.04 6.76 -11.05
CA GLN A 27 -5.41 6.39 -11.31
C GLN A 27 -5.58 4.88 -11.36
N VAL A 28 -6.78 4.40 -11.07
CA VAL A 28 -7.16 2.99 -11.18
C VAL A 28 -8.62 2.86 -11.61
N ALA A 29 -8.88 1.89 -12.48
CA ALA A 29 -10.22 1.44 -12.81
C ALA A 29 -10.25 -0.08 -12.72
N LEU A 30 -11.23 -0.61 -12.00
CA LEU A 30 -11.45 -2.04 -11.81
C LEU A 30 -12.89 -2.38 -12.13
N GLU A 31 -13.12 -3.45 -12.88
CA GLU A 31 -14.44 -4.02 -13.12
C GLU A 31 -14.53 -5.40 -12.49
N LEU A 32 -15.59 -5.63 -11.73
CA LEU A 32 -15.91 -6.90 -11.09
C LEU A 32 -17.15 -7.50 -11.76
N GLU A 33 -17.09 -8.77 -12.11
CA GLU A 33 -18.25 -9.51 -12.60
C GLU A 33 -18.89 -10.25 -11.41
N LEU A 34 -20.09 -9.85 -11.01
CA LEU A 34 -20.82 -10.39 -9.87
C LEU A 34 -22.18 -10.96 -10.35
N GLU A 35 -22.22 -12.24 -10.64
CA GLU A 35 -23.44 -12.95 -11.09
C GLU A 35 -24.17 -12.29 -12.25
N GLY A 36 -23.43 -11.92 -13.29
CA GLY A 36 -23.97 -11.27 -14.49
C GLY A 36 -24.18 -9.75 -14.35
N ARG A 37 -23.82 -9.18 -13.22
CA ARG A 37 -23.77 -7.73 -13.01
C ARG A 37 -22.32 -7.25 -12.98
N ARG A 38 -22.03 -6.22 -13.75
CA ARG A 38 -20.74 -5.52 -13.67
C ARG A 38 -20.81 -4.43 -12.61
N VAL A 39 -19.82 -4.42 -11.74
CA VAL A 39 -19.60 -3.38 -10.74
C VAL A 39 -18.24 -2.77 -10.99
N ARG A 40 -18.18 -1.44 -11.07
CA ARG A 40 -16.96 -0.70 -11.35
C ARG A 40 -16.51 0.08 -10.12
N ILE A 41 -15.20 0.05 -9.91
CA ILE A 41 -14.51 0.86 -8.92
C ILE A 41 -13.54 1.74 -9.67
N GLY A 42 -13.68 3.05 -9.56
CA GLY A 42 -12.72 4.03 -10.03
C GLY A 42 -12.02 4.71 -8.87
N GLY A 43 -10.76 5.08 -9.04
CA GLY A 43 -10.06 5.80 -8.01
C GLY A 43 -8.90 6.62 -8.55
N MET A 44 -8.58 7.70 -7.86
CA MET A 44 -7.37 8.48 -8.05
C MET A 44 -6.76 8.85 -6.70
N ALA A 45 -5.45 9.01 -6.68
CA ALA A 45 -4.74 9.43 -5.48
C ALA A 45 -3.54 10.32 -5.83
N LYS A 46 -3.12 11.13 -4.85
CA LYS A 46 -1.87 11.88 -4.93
C LYS A 46 -1.06 11.70 -3.66
N GLY A 47 0.24 11.84 -3.77
CA GLY A 47 1.20 11.81 -2.68
C GLY A 47 2.57 11.38 -3.18
N SER A 48 3.62 12.00 -2.63
CA SER A 48 5.01 11.76 -3.00
C SER A 48 5.94 11.95 -1.79
N GLY A 49 5.70 12.96 -0.94
CA GLY A 49 6.43 13.22 0.31
C GLY A 49 5.51 13.39 1.49
N MET A 50 6.07 13.33 2.72
CA MET A 50 5.36 13.31 3.99
C MET A 50 4.41 12.10 4.05
N ILE A 51 4.93 10.92 3.72
CA ILE A 51 4.18 9.66 3.64
C ILE A 51 4.66 8.70 4.72
N HIS A 52 3.86 8.56 5.77
CA HIS A 52 4.05 7.57 6.82
C HIS A 52 2.70 7.12 7.40
N PRO A 53 2.51 5.83 7.77
CA PRO A 53 1.25 5.30 8.29
C PRO A 53 0.70 6.05 9.50
N ASP A 54 -0.61 5.95 9.68
CA ASP A 54 -1.50 6.63 10.59
C ASP A 54 -1.91 8.04 10.14
N MET A 55 -2.14 8.16 8.83
CA MET A 55 -2.58 9.32 8.07
C MET A 55 -1.40 10.16 7.54
N ALA A 56 -1.14 10.04 6.25
CA ALA A 56 -0.01 10.65 5.52
C ALA A 56 -0.48 11.71 4.51
N THR A 57 0.34 12.63 4.01
CA THR A 57 -0.04 13.71 3.06
C THR A 57 -0.50 13.15 1.71
N MET A 58 -1.51 12.28 1.76
CA MET A 58 -2.14 11.72 0.59
C MET A 58 -3.59 12.16 0.50
N LEU A 59 -4.07 12.30 -0.69
CA LEU A 59 -5.50 12.39 -0.98
C LEU A 59 -5.87 11.21 -1.85
N GLY A 60 -6.91 10.49 -1.45
CA GLY A 60 -7.47 9.39 -2.23
C GLY A 60 -8.97 9.58 -2.44
N PHE A 61 -9.41 9.45 -3.68
CA PHE A 61 -10.82 9.55 -4.06
C PHE A 61 -11.21 8.27 -4.78
N PHE A 62 -12.31 7.65 -4.32
CA PHE A 62 -12.83 6.42 -4.89
C PHE A 62 -14.31 6.54 -5.17
N SER A 63 -14.74 5.91 -6.25
CA SER A 63 -16.16 5.77 -6.60
C SER A 63 -16.48 4.32 -6.92
N CYS A 64 -17.70 3.91 -6.59
CA CYS A 64 -18.24 2.59 -6.91
C CYS A 64 -19.68 2.75 -7.41
N ASP A 65 -20.02 2.07 -8.50
CA ASP A 65 -21.37 2.10 -9.10
C ASP A 65 -22.34 1.06 -8.49
N ALA A 66 -22.02 0.55 -7.28
CA ALA A 66 -22.90 -0.30 -6.50
C ALA A 66 -23.38 0.41 -5.22
N GLY A 67 -24.67 0.28 -4.90
CA GLY A 67 -25.23 0.77 -3.63
C GLY A 67 -24.92 -0.17 -2.47
N VAL A 68 -24.30 0.35 -1.43
CA VAL A 68 -24.00 -0.36 -0.18
C VAL A 68 -24.44 0.51 0.99
N ASP A 69 -24.95 -0.13 2.07
CA ASP A 69 -25.27 0.61 3.30
C ASP A 69 -24.04 1.40 3.79
N ALA A 70 -24.25 2.64 4.21
CA ALA A 70 -23.18 3.56 4.55
C ALA A 70 -22.25 3.03 5.66
N ALA A 71 -22.79 2.37 6.69
CA ALA A 71 -21.97 1.82 7.77
C ALA A 71 -21.15 0.61 7.32
N VAL A 72 -21.74 -0.23 6.46
CA VAL A 72 -21.04 -1.37 5.85
C VAL A 72 -19.92 -0.88 4.92
N TRP A 73 -20.22 0.08 4.06
CA TRP A 73 -19.24 0.70 3.15
C TRP A 73 -18.08 1.34 3.90
N GLN A 74 -18.37 2.10 4.95
CA GLN A 74 -17.34 2.70 5.80
C GLN A 74 -16.42 1.64 6.41
N GLY A 75 -16.97 0.51 6.89
CA GLY A 75 -16.19 -0.60 7.40
C GLY A 75 -15.28 -1.23 6.34
N MET A 76 -15.77 -1.41 5.11
CA MET A 76 -14.95 -1.91 3.99
C MET A 76 -13.80 -0.95 3.66
N VAL A 77 -14.09 0.36 3.58
CA VAL A 77 -13.09 1.40 3.31
C VAL A 77 -12.01 1.41 4.39
N GLN A 78 -12.38 1.36 5.66
CA GLN A 78 -11.43 1.33 6.78
C GLN A 78 -10.48 0.12 6.69
N ARG A 79 -11.00 -1.09 6.44
CA ARG A 79 -10.17 -2.29 6.30
C ARG A 79 -9.28 -2.24 5.07
N ALA A 80 -9.80 -1.71 3.95
CA ALA A 80 -9.02 -1.53 2.72
C ALA A 80 -7.87 -0.54 2.91
N VAL A 81 -8.10 0.60 3.60
CA VAL A 81 -7.08 1.60 3.94
C VAL A 81 -5.98 1.00 4.82
N GLN A 82 -6.32 0.17 5.82
CA GLN A 82 -5.33 -0.48 6.68
C GLN A 82 -4.37 -1.39 5.88
N ARG A 83 -4.88 -2.05 4.83
CA ARG A 83 -4.12 -2.98 3.98
C ARG A 83 -3.48 -2.33 2.75
N SER A 84 -3.57 -1.01 2.63
CA SER A 84 -3.08 -0.26 1.47
C SER A 84 -2.30 0.99 1.89
N PHE A 85 -2.96 2.12 2.05
CA PHE A 85 -2.32 3.41 2.37
C PHE A 85 -1.61 3.39 3.72
N ASN A 86 -2.16 2.70 4.72
CA ASN A 86 -1.50 2.52 6.01
C ASN A 86 -0.36 1.48 5.98
N ALA A 87 -0.10 0.85 4.85
CA ALA A 87 0.98 -0.12 4.68
C ALA A 87 2.21 0.45 3.97
N ILE A 88 2.19 1.72 3.55
CA ILE A 88 3.31 2.35 2.85
C ILE A 88 4.02 3.37 3.72
N THR A 89 5.30 3.66 3.41
CA THR A 89 6.07 4.77 3.96
C THR A 89 7.10 5.26 2.96
N VAL A 90 7.30 6.57 2.87
CA VAL A 90 8.34 7.19 2.03
C VAL A 90 9.46 7.75 2.91
N ASP A 91 9.17 8.66 3.80
CA ASP A 91 10.16 9.43 4.58
C ASP A 91 10.04 9.28 6.10
N GLY A 92 8.96 8.68 6.56
CA GLY A 92 8.71 8.47 7.99
C GLY A 92 7.97 9.62 8.67
N ASP A 93 7.59 10.66 7.92
CA ASP A 93 6.86 11.82 8.43
C ASP A 93 5.36 11.69 8.16
N THR A 94 4.55 11.95 9.18
CA THR A 94 3.09 11.88 9.12
C THR A 94 2.50 13.26 8.88
N SER A 95 1.56 13.38 7.94
CA SER A 95 0.82 14.62 7.69
C SER A 95 -0.37 14.79 8.64
N THR A 96 -0.86 16.02 8.71
CA THR A 96 -2.08 16.38 9.45
C THR A 96 -3.35 16.40 8.59
N ASN A 97 -3.24 16.19 7.26
CA ASN A 97 -4.33 16.50 6.32
C ASN A 97 -4.73 15.35 5.40
N ASP A 98 -4.36 14.11 5.73
CA ASP A 98 -4.71 12.96 4.91
C ASP A 98 -6.19 12.68 4.86
N THR A 99 -6.63 12.32 3.68
CA THR A 99 -8.04 12.06 3.48
C THR A 99 -8.24 10.97 2.41
N VAL A 100 -9.05 9.98 2.74
CA VAL A 100 -9.62 9.06 1.77
C VAL A 100 -11.13 9.26 1.74
N LEU A 101 -11.67 9.65 0.58
CA LEU A 101 -13.09 9.75 0.32
C LEU A 101 -13.50 8.63 -0.64
N ALA A 102 -14.50 7.85 -0.25
CA ALA A 102 -15.00 6.76 -1.06
C ALA A 102 -16.53 6.81 -1.13
N PHE A 103 -17.06 6.88 -2.34
CA PHE A 103 -18.49 7.00 -2.64
C PHE A 103 -18.99 5.69 -3.25
N ALA A 104 -20.09 5.16 -2.74
CA ALA A 104 -20.79 4.01 -3.31
C ALA A 104 -22.21 4.44 -3.66
N ALA A 105 -22.53 4.51 -4.94
CA ALA A 105 -23.82 4.95 -5.43
C ALA A 105 -24.25 4.11 -6.63
N GLY A 106 -25.47 3.57 -6.56
CA GLY A 106 -26.01 2.72 -7.63
C GLY A 106 -27.09 1.78 -7.12
N PRO A 107 -27.51 0.80 -7.92
CA PRO A 107 -28.45 -0.21 -7.47
C PRO A 107 -27.87 -1.01 -6.28
N PRO A 108 -28.71 -1.38 -5.27
CA PRO A 108 -28.26 -2.13 -4.12
C PRO A 108 -27.48 -3.41 -4.49
N LEU A 109 -26.37 -3.64 -3.80
CA LEU A 109 -25.59 -4.86 -3.97
C LEU A 109 -25.99 -5.90 -2.91
N PRO A 110 -26.32 -7.14 -3.30
CA PRO A 110 -26.59 -8.22 -2.36
C PRO A 110 -25.39 -8.48 -1.41
N LYS A 111 -25.71 -8.85 -0.16
CA LYS A 111 -24.70 -9.03 0.91
C LYS A 111 -23.66 -10.11 0.60
N GLU A 112 -24.05 -11.15 -0.14
CA GLU A 112 -23.18 -12.23 -0.58
C GLU A 112 -22.02 -11.76 -1.46
N HIS A 113 -22.14 -10.58 -2.10
CA HIS A 113 -21.10 -9.99 -2.94
C HIS A 113 -20.21 -8.99 -2.21
N HIS A 114 -20.54 -8.65 -0.97
CA HIS A 114 -19.81 -7.62 -0.21
C HIS A 114 -18.33 -7.98 -0.01
N ALA A 115 -18.00 -9.26 0.23
CA ALA A 115 -16.62 -9.71 0.39
C ALA A 115 -15.79 -9.52 -0.89
N VAL A 116 -16.38 -9.81 -2.05
CA VAL A 116 -15.71 -9.64 -3.35
C VAL A 116 -15.54 -8.15 -3.67
N LEU A 117 -16.56 -7.32 -3.37
CA LEU A 117 -16.47 -5.87 -3.53
C LEU A 117 -15.35 -5.29 -2.64
N GLU A 118 -15.27 -5.68 -1.37
CA GLU A 118 -14.23 -5.25 -0.44
C GLU A 118 -12.82 -5.67 -0.92
N GLN A 119 -12.70 -6.87 -1.45
CA GLN A 119 -11.44 -7.33 -2.04
C GLN A 119 -11.04 -6.48 -3.25
N GLY A 120 -11.96 -6.17 -4.14
CA GLY A 120 -11.73 -5.29 -5.29
C GLY A 120 -11.32 -3.88 -4.86
N LEU A 121 -12.03 -3.30 -3.88
CA LEU A 121 -11.67 -1.99 -3.30
C LEU A 121 -10.26 -2.02 -2.70
N THR A 122 -9.93 -3.08 -1.95
CA THR A 122 -8.60 -3.26 -1.36
C THR A 122 -7.52 -3.33 -2.44
N GLN A 123 -7.73 -4.07 -3.51
CA GLN A 123 -6.80 -4.16 -4.64
C GLN A 123 -6.61 -2.82 -5.33
N ALA A 124 -7.70 -2.06 -5.57
CA ALA A 124 -7.62 -0.73 -6.15
C ALA A 124 -6.81 0.23 -5.26
N MET A 125 -7.07 0.23 -3.95
CA MET A 125 -6.32 1.04 -2.98
C MET A 125 -4.86 0.61 -2.87
N GLN A 126 -4.55 -0.68 -2.89
CA GLN A 126 -3.17 -1.20 -2.90
C GLN A 126 -2.41 -0.79 -4.16
N HIS A 127 -3.06 -0.77 -5.31
CA HIS A 127 -2.46 -0.30 -6.55
C HIS A 127 -2.01 1.16 -6.43
N LEU A 128 -2.90 2.04 -5.95
CA LEU A 128 -2.58 3.46 -5.77
C LEU A 128 -1.56 3.69 -4.64
N ALA A 129 -1.64 2.95 -3.54
CA ALA A 129 -0.66 3.02 -2.46
C ALA A 129 0.77 2.66 -2.94
N LYS A 130 0.90 1.60 -3.73
CA LYS A 130 2.18 1.24 -4.36
C LYS A 130 2.67 2.30 -5.34
N ALA A 131 1.76 2.91 -6.12
CA ALA A 131 2.10 4.00 -7.03
C ALA A 131 2.63 5.22 -6.27
N ILE A 132 2.02 5.60 -5.13
CA ILE A 132 2.52 6.65 -4.24
C ILE A 132 3.91 6.32 -3.72
N ALA A 133 4.12 5.11 -3.18
CA ALA A 133 5.42 4.72 -2.64
C ALA A 133 6.52 4.67 -3.71
N ARG A 134 6.17 4.27 -4.95
CA ARG A 134 7.08 4.24 -6.09
C ARG A 134 7.48 5.64 -6.58
N ASP A 135 6.55 6.59 -6.50
CA ASP A 135 6.73 7.99 -6.89
C ASP A 135 7.19 8.87 -5.71
N GLY A 136 7.68 8.26 -4.64
CA GLY A 136 8.18 8.97 -3.47
C GLY A 136 9.31 9.92 -3.82
N GLU A 137 9.36 11.09 -3.15
CA GLU A 137 10.38 12.13 -3.39
C GLU A 137 11.80 11.55 -3.33
N GLY A 138 12.53 11.65 -4.44
CA GLY A 138 13.89 11.11 -4.58
C GLY A 138 13.98 9.58 -4.66
N ALA A 139 12.85 8.85 -4.74
CA ALA A 139 12.85 7.40 -4.84
C ALA A 139 13.45 6.91 -6.17
N THR A 140 14.34 5.94 -6.09
CA THR A 140 14.93 5.25 -7.25
C THR A 140 14.40 3.84 -7.43
N CYS A 141 13.82 3.25 -6.37
CA CYS A 141 13.24 1.92 -6.38
C CYS A 141 12.10 1.80 -5.36
N LEU A 142 11.28 0.77 -5.52
CA LEU A 142 10.23 0.39 -4.58
C LEU A 142 10.72 -0.80 -3.74
N ILE A 143 10.70 -0.67 -2.42
CA ILE A 143 10.98 -1.77 -1.49
C ILE A 143 9.63 -2.39 -1.09
N ALA A 144 9.45 -3.67 -1.37
CA ALA A 144 8.29 -4.43 -0.92
C ALA A 144 8.73 -5.45 0.14
N VAL A 145 8.14 -5.40 1.32
CA VAL A 145 8.42 -6.32 2.42
C VAL A 145 7.18 -7.14 2.71
N GLN A 146 7.34 -8.46 2.67
CA GLN A 146 6.31 -9.43 3.06
C GLN A 146 6.75 -10.11 4.36
N VAL A 147 5.86 -10.16 5.34
CA VAL A 147 6.09 -10.85 6.62
C VAL A 147 5.06 -11.94 6.76
N GLU A 148 5.54 -13.16 7.01
CA GLU A 148 4.73 -14.35 7.21
C GLU A 148 4.99 -14.96 8.58
N GLY A 149 4.02 -15.70 9.11
CA GLY A 149 4.16 -16.43 10.37
C GLY A 149 4.12 -15.55 11.63
N ALA A 150 3.77 -14.27 11.53
CA ALA A 150 3.51 -13.43 12.69
C ALA A 150 2.23 -13.90 13.43
N VAL A 151 2.10 -13.48 14.71
CA VAL A 151 0.96 -13.86 15.56
C VAL A 151 -0.39 -13.37 15.00
N ASP A 152 -0.38 -12.23 14.32
CA ASP A 152 -1.53 -11.66 13.62
C ASP A 152 -1.10 -10.72 12.49
N GLU A 153 -2.07 -10.27 11.68
CA GLU A 153 -1.84 -9.36 10.55
C GLU A 153 -1.28 -7.99 10.99
N ALA A 154 -1.72 -7.48 12.14
CA ALA A 154 -1.26 -6.19 12.66
C ALA A 154 0.23 -6.25 13.03
N SER A 155 0.66 -7.34 13.68
CA SER A 155 2.06 -7.59 14.00
C SER A 155 2.91 -7.75 12.74
N ALA A 156 2.43 -8.51 11.74
CA ALA A 156 3.11 -8.65 10.45
C ALA A 156 3.31 -7.28 9.77
N LEU A 157 2.26 -6.47 9.71
CA LEU A 157 2.29 -5.14 9.13
C LEU A 157 3.25 -4.21 9.87
N GLN A 158 3.27 -4.26 11.21
CA GLN A 158 4.16 -3.47 12.05
C GLN A 158 5.63 -3.78 11.77
N VAL A 159 5.99 -5.07 11.65
CA VAL A 159 7.35 -5.49 11.28
C VAL A 159 7.69 -5.00 9.88
N ALA A 160 6.83 -5.24 8.89
CA ALA A 160 7.05 -4.86 7.51
C ALA A 160 7.28 -3.34 7.36
N ARG A 161 6.43 -2.52 7.97
CA ARG A 161 6.56 -1.04 7.98
C ARG A 161 7.87 -0.59 8.62
N THR A 162 8.25 -1.22 9.74
CA THR A 162 9.50 -0.87 10.43
C THR A 162 10.72 -1.17 9.55
N VAL A 163 10.70 -2.26 8.81
CA VAL A 163 11.76 -2.60 7.85
C VAL A 163 11.78 -1.61 6.69
N CYS A 164 10.63 -1.33 6.05
CA CYS A 164 10.52 -0.35 4.96
C CYS A 164 10.94 1.06 5.38
N GLY A 165 10.62 1.49 6.61
CA GLY A 165 10.98 2.80 7.14
C GLY A 165 12.43 2.92 7.65
N SER A 166 13.21 1.84 7.65
CA SER A 166 14.58 1.85 8.16
C SER A 166 15.55 2.54 7.20
N SER A 167 16.17 3.64 7.63
CA SER A 167 17.20 4.33 6.86
C SER A 167 18.38 3.41 6.50
N LEU A 168 18.77 2.50 7.41
CA LEU A 168 19.83 1.52 7.14
C LEU A 168 19.43 0.50 6.08
N VAL A 169 18.18 0.06 6.04
CA VAL A 169 17.68 -0.82 4.98
C VAL A 169 17.62 -0.06 3.66
N LYS A 170 17.06 1.16 3.65
CA LYS A 170 17.01 2.00 2.44
C LYS A 170 18.40 2.25 1.84
N THR A 171 19.39 2.57 2.67
CA THR A 171 20.77 2.76 2.19
C THR A 171 21.40 1.47 1.67
N ALA A 172 21.08 0.30 2.27
CA ALA A 172 21.53 -0.99 1.73
C ALA A 172 20.93 -1.25 0.35
N VAL A 173 19.61 -1.07 0.20
CA VAL A 173 18.92 -1.25 -1.09
C VAL A 173 19.46 -0.27 -2.14
N HIS A 174 19.63 1.01 -1.79
CA HIS A 174 20.24 2.00 -2.70
C HIS A 174 21.64 1.58 -3.16
N GLY A 175 22.44 1.03 -2.25
CA GLY A 175 23.79 0.53 -2.55
C GLY A 175 23.83 -0.87 -3.14
N ARG A 176 22.68 -1.48 -3.46
CA ARG A 176 22.56 -2.89 -3.91
C ARG A 176 23.29 -3.87 -2.99
N ASP A 177 23.26 -3.60 -1.68
CA ASP A 177 23.86 -4.44 -0.66
C ASP A 177 22.79 -5.38 -0.06
N PRO A 178 22.84 -6.72 -0.31
CA PRO A 178 21.91 -7.67 0.27
C PRO A 178 22.20 -7.89 1.76
N ASN A 179 21.93 -6.84 2.54
CA ASN A 179 22.30 -6.75 3.94
C ASN A 179 21.20 -7.29 4.85
N TRP A 180 21.17 -8.61 5.02
CA TRP A 180 20.23 -9.28 5.93
C TRP A 180 20.32 -8.76 7.37
N GLY A 181 21.52 -8.38 7.86
CA GLY A 181 21.71 -7.89 9.22
C GLY A 181 20.93 -6.59 9.49
N ARG A 182 20.88 -5.65 8.54
CA ARG A 182 20.09 -4.42 8.64
C ARG A 182 18.59 -4.69 8.63
N ILE A 183 18.14 -5.67 7.85
CA ILE A 183 16.74 -6.08 7.79
C ILE A 183 16.30 -6.69 9.13
N VAL A 184 17.07 -7.63 9.67
CA VAL A 184 16.78 -8.27 10.96
C VAL A 184 16.85 -7.25 12.11
N ALA A 185 17.84 -6.35 12.11
CA ALA A 185 17.94 -5.30 13.11
C ALA A 185 16.71 -4.35 13.06
N ALA A 186 16.22 -4.03 11.87
CA ALA A 186 14.99 -3.26 11.71
C ALA A 186 13.76 -4.02 12.23
N ALA A 187 13.64 -5.31 11.89
CA ALA A 187 12.55 -6.17 12.39
C ALA A 187 12.57 -6.25 13.92
N GLY A 188 13.75 -6.43 14.53
CA GLY A 188 13.92 -6.52 16.00
C GLY A 188 13.52 -5.26 16.75
N ARG A 189 13.57 -4.08 16.13
CA ARG A 189 13.11 -2.82 16.74
C ARG A 189 11.65 -2.50 16.48
N SER A 190 10.89 -3.38 15.85
CA SER A 190 9.47 -3.15 15.50
C SER A 190 8.55 -3.06 16.71
N GLY A 191 8.99 -3.50 17.90
CA GLY A 191 8.15 -3.63 19.08
C GLY A 191 7.31 -4.91 19.10
N VAL A 192 7.34 -5.70 18.04
CA VAL A 192 6.69 -7.02 17.98
C VAL A 192 7.64 -8.07 18.54
N SER A 193 7.14 -8.89 19.47
CA SER A 193 7.91 -10.03 19.99
C SER A 193 7.83 -11.22 19.05
N PHE A 194 8.98 -11.77 18.69
CA PHE A 194 9.10 -13.00 17.92
C PHE A 194 10.34 -13.78 18.37
N ASP A 195 10.38 -15.09 18.09
CA ASP A 195 11.52 -15.93 18.38
C ASP A 195 12.61 -15.70 17.33
N PRO A 196 13.80 -15.16 17.70
CA PRO A 196 14.91 -14.95 16.77
C PRO A 196 15.37 -16.21 16.07
N ASP A 197 15.30 -17.36 16.75
CA ASP A 197 15.76 -18.64 16.22
C ASP A 197 14.81 -19.23 15.17
N SER A 198 13.61 -18.68 15.04
CA SER A 198 12.64 -19.05 14.01
C SER A 198 12.71 -18.19 12.74
N VAL A 199 13.52 -17.13 12.74
CA VAL A 199 13.55 -16.17 11.63
C VAL A 199 14.19 -16.79 10.38
N ALA A 200 13.50 -16.62 9.25
CA ALA A 200 14.03 -16.88 7.93
C ALA A 200 13.88 -15.62 7.07
N LEU A 201 14.81 -15.37 6.15
CA LEU A 201 14.85 -14.16 5.34
C LEU A 201 15.25 -14.45 3.90
N TRP A 202 14.54 -13.82 2.98
CA TRP A 202 14.83 -13.87 1.53
C TRP A 202 14.94 -12.44 0.96
N ILE A 203 15.76 -12.31 -0.07
CA ILE A 203 15.76 -11.17 -0.99
C ILE A 203 15.48 -11.74 -2.38
N GLY A 204 14.33 -11.41 -2.94
CA GLY A 204 13.83 -12.09 -4.13
C GLY A 204 13.73 -13.60 -3.92
N ALA A 205 14.37 -14.38 -4.77
CA ALA A 205 14.43 -15.84 -4.67
C ALA A 205 15.57 -16.36 -3.77
N HIS A 206 16.45 -15.48 -3.28
CA HIS A 206 17.64 -15.87 -2.53
C HIS A 206 17.36 -15.92 -1.05
N GLN A 207 17.54 -17.10 -0.43
CA GLN A 207 17.45 -17.25 1.02
C GLN A 207 18.78 -16.86 1.68
N LEU A 208 18.74 -15.85 2.55
CA LEU A 208 19.91 -15.33 3.23
C LEU A 208 20.01 -15.78 4.68
N MET A 209 18.89 -16.23 5.26
CA MET A 209 18.82 -16.66 6.64
C MET A 209 17.78 -17.76 6.83
N ALA A 210 18.07 -18.74 7.69
CA ALA A 210 17.13 -19.77 8.13
C ALA A 210 17.38 -20.11 9.59
N ALA A 211 16.33 -20.42 10.34
CA ALA A 211 16.39 -20.76 11.77
C ALA A 211 17.28 -19.80 12.58
N GLY A 212 17.12 -18.50 12.35
CA GLY A 212 17.88 -17.45 13.03
C GLY A 212 19.37 -17.35 12.63
N GLN A 213 19.85 -18.21 11.72
CA GLN A 213 21.26 -18.25 11.33
C GLN A 213 21.47 -17.79 9.88
N PRO A 214 22.54 -17.02 9.60
CA PRO A 214 22.87 -16.64 8.24
C PRO A 214 23.29 -17.87 7.42
N LEU A 215 22.92 -17.86 6.15
CA LEU A 215 23.30 -18.87 5.17
C LEU A 215 24.39 -18.33 4.24
N ALA A 216 25.16 -19.23 3.65
CA ALA A 216 25.98 -18.89 2.49
C ALA A 216 25.06 -18.66 1.29
N PHE A 217 25.22 -17.54 0.60
CA PHE A 217 24.45 -17.17 -0.60
C PHE A 217 25.33 -16.46 -1.63
N ASP A 218 24.91 -16.51 -2.87
CA ASP A 218 25.54 -15.75 -3.94
C ASP A 218 25.19 -14.25 -3.77
N ARG A 219 26.19 -13.47 -3.35
CA ARG A 219 26.01 -12.06 -3.04
C ARG A 219 25.72 -11.23 -4.29
N ASP A 220 26.40 -11.55 -5.39
CA ASP A 220 26.24 -10.81 -6.66
C ASP A 220 24.84 -11.06 -7.23
N ALA A 221 24.39 -12.32 -7.26
CA ALA A 221 23.05 -12.68 -7.70
C ALA A 221 21.93 -12.04 -6.80
N ALA A 222 22.16 -11.96 -5.50
CA ALA A 222 21.21 -11.32 -4.58
C ALA A 222 21.25 -9.77 -4.68
N SER A 223 22.29 -9.17 -5.23
CA SER A 223 22.40 -7.73 -5.48
C SER A 223 21.70 -7.28 -6.75
N ASP A 224 21.39 -8.20 -7.65
CA ASP A 224 20.74 -7.95 -8.94
C ASP A 224 19.20 -8.00 -8.87
N VAL A 225 18.61 -8.24 -7.69
CA VAL A 225 17.15 -8.32 -7.44
C VAL A 225 16.44 -6.97 -7.52
#